data_5fbbb13edc04f719842f1a8e9c43af73
#
_entry.id   5fbbb13edc04f719842f1a8e9c43af73
#
_cell.length_a   1.000
_cell.length_b   1.000
_cell.length_c   1.000
_cell.angle_alpha   90.00
_cell.angle_beta   90.00
_cell.angle_gamma   90.00
#
_symmetry.space_group_name_H-M   'P 1'
#
loop_
_entity.id
_entity.type
_entity.pdbx_description
1 polymer ?
#
loop_
_entity_poly.entity_id
_entity_poly.type
_entity_poly.pdbx_seq_one_letter_code
_entity_poly.pdbx_strand_id
1 'polypeptide(L)'
;LGDVYKRQTYPEAIKLADGVPVEVFAGADQEYKVTVAQLEAARTERTTTLVFVSPSNPTGAVYAPDEVRAIGEWALEHGIWVIADEIYQNLVYDGVRAVSIIEAVPALAEQVILVNGVAKTYAMTGWRVGWMVGPARAITLAANLQSHLSSNVNNVAQRGALAALTGSQVEAEGFRDAFDRRRRLIIAELSKIPGVTVPTPEGAFYVYPSVAGVIGKTTPG
;
A
#
# COMPACT_ATOMS: atom_id res chain seq x y z
N LEU A 1 1.76 9.23 16.90
CA LEU A 1 2.30 8.01 17.55
C LEU A 1 1.62 6.70 17.11
N GLY A 2 0.63 6.72 16.21
CA GLY A 2 -0.15 5.54 15.83
C GLY A 2 0.38 4.72 14.66
N ASP A 3 1.05 5.30 13.71
CA ASP A 3 1.41 4.65 12.45
C ASP A 3 2.72 3.86 12.49
N VAL A 4 3.63 4.24 13.33
CA VAL A 4 4.97 3.63 13.44
C VAL A 4 4.91 2.15 13.81
N TYR A 5 3.84 1.69 14.45
CA TYR A 5 3.75 0.31 14.95
C TYR A 5 3.14 -0.71 13.99
N LYS A 6 2.40 -0.34 12.96
CA LYS A 6 1.66 -1.32 12.12
C LYS A 6 2.39 -1.80 10.87
N ARG A 7 3.31 -1.03 10.31
CA ARG A 7 4.17 -1.47 9.20
C ARG A 7 5.65 -1.34 9.51
N GLN A 8 6.08 -1.87 10.63
CA GLN A 8 7.51 -1.99 10.99
C GLN A 8 8.32 -2.74 9.91
N THR A 9 7.66 -3.52 9.07
CA THR A 9 8.34 -4.33 8.04
C THR A 9 9.18 -3.50 7.09
N TYR A 10 8.70 -2.33 6.61
CA TYR A 10 9.48 -1.52 5.69
C TYR A 10 10.72 -0.89 6.35
N PRO A 11 10.60 -0.15 7.46
CA PRO A 11 11.77 0.37 8.16
C PRO A 11 12.77 -0.71 8.56
N GLU A 12 12.31 -1.86 9.04
CA GLU A 12 13.19 -2.95 9.43
C GLU A 12 13.86 -3.60 8.21
N ALA A 13 13.15 -3.80 7.09
CA ALA A 13 13.74 -4.31 5.88
C ALA A 13 14.80 -3.35 5.30
N ILE A 14 14.57 -2.03 5.37
CA ILE A 14 15.53 -1.01 4.96
C ILE A 14 16.80 -1.09 5.84
N LYS A 15 16.63 -1.20 7.17
CA LYS A 15 17.77 -1.36 8.11
C LYS A 15 18.55 -2.65 7.87
N LEU A 16 17.85 -3.75 7.58
CA LEU A 16 18.49 -5.04 7.24
C LEU A 16 19.30 -4.98 5.93
N ALA A 17 18.99 -4.02 5.07
CA ALA A 17 19.74 -3.73 3.85
C ALA A 17 20.78 -2.60 4.04
N ASP A 18 21.18 -2.30 5.28
CA ASP A 18 22.09 -1.22 5.67
C ASP A 18 21.61 0.18 5.23
N GLY A 19 20.31 0.33 4.96
CA GLY A 19 19.70 1.60 4.62
C GLY A 19 19.23 2.38 5.86
N VAL A 20 19.04 3.68 5.68
CA VAL A 20 18.45 4.58 6.69
C VAL A 20 17.03 4.92 6.26
N PRO A 21 16.00 4.45 6.99
CA PRO A 21 14.63 4.82 6.68
C PRO A 21 14.38 6.28 7.02
N VAL A 22 13.84 7.04 6.06
CA VAL A 22 13.38 8.41 6.24
C VAL A 22 11.88 8.43 6.04
N GLU A 23 11.13 8.79 7.09
CA GLU A 23 9.68 8.86 7.03
C GLU A 23 9.25 10.26 6.59
N VAL A 24 8.40 10.33 5.56
CA VAL A 24 7.75 11.56 5.13
C VAL A 24 6.29 11.51 5.58
N PHE A 25 5.92 12.43 6.45
CA PHE A 25 4.61 12.43 7.08
C PHE A 25 3.60 13.28 6.31
N ALA A 26 2.38 12.74 6.16
CA ALA A 26 1.20 13.48 5.72
C ALA A 26 0.04 13.23 6.70
N GLY A 27 -0.54 14.30 7.21
CA GLY A 27 -1.65 14.25 8.16
C GLY A 27 -3.02 14.12 7.51
N ALA A 28 -4.06 14.12 8.33
CA ALA A 28 -5.44 14.07 7.87
C ALA A 28 -5.85 15.31 7.05
N ASP A 29 -5.22 16.46 7.31
CA ASP A 29 -5.36 17.71 6.57
C ASP A 29 -4.82 17.61 5.13
N GLN A 30 -3.97 16.63 4.85
CA GLN A 30 -3.42 16.30 3.54
C GLN A 30 -3.99 14.96 3.01
N GLU A 31 -5.10 14.49 3.55
CA GLU A 31 -5.71 13.20 3.19
C GLU A 31 -4.74 12.02 3.33
N TYR A 32 -3.73 12.14 4.19
CA TYR A 32 -2.64 11.16 4.37
C TYR A 32 -1.82 10.89 3.10
N LYS A 33 -1.79 11.83 2.17
CA LYS A 33 -1.05 11.74 0.91
C LYS A 33 0.15 12.69 0.92
N VAL A 34 1.33 12.14 0.70
CA VAL A 34 2.58 12.91 0.61
C VAL A 34 2.67 13.57 -0.77
N THR A 35 3.05 14.82 -0.80
CA THR A 35 3.27 15.59 -2.03
C THR A 35 4.71 15.46 -2.54
N VAL A 36 4.94 15.73 -3.84
CA VAL A 36 6.29 15.81 -4.42
C VAL A 36 7.16 16.83 -3.69
N ALA A 37 6.59 17.97 -3.26
CA ALA A 37 7.32 18.99 -2.51
C ALA A 37 7.86 18.45 -1.17
N GLN A 38 7.09 17.61 -0.47
CA GLN A 38 7.54 16.96 0.77
C GLN A 38 8.60 15.90 0.51
N LEU A 39 8.47 15.14 -0.58
CA LEU A 39 9.49 14.17 -1.00
C LEU A 39 10.82 14.88 -1.32
N GLU A 40 10.75 15.98 -2.08
CA GLU A 40 11.93 16.77 -2.41
C GLU A 40 12.58 17.41 -1.18
N ALA A 41 11.80 17.90 -0.25
CA ALA A 41 12.31 18.46 1.00
C ALA A 41 13.02 17.41 1.90
N ALA A 42 12.62 16.15 1.80
CA ALA A 42 13.23 15.05 2.53
C ALA A 42 14.40 14.40 1.77
N ARG A 43 14.54 14.66 0.47
CA ARG A 43 15.57 14.07 -0.39
C ARG A 43 16.96 14.61 -0.05
N THR A 44 17.92 13.72 -0.14
CA THR A 44 19.37 14.04 -0.07
C THR A 44 20.09 13.31 -1.21
N GLU A 45 21.38 13.60 -1.41
CA GLU A 45 22.23 12.87 -2.37
C GLU A 45 22.32 11.36 -2.04
N ARG A 46 21.97 10.95 -0.84
CA ARG A 46 21.97 9.56 -0.39
C ARG A 46 20.62 8.87 -0.57
N THR A 47 19.61 9.58 -1.05
CA THR A 47 18.27 9.01 -1.28
C THR A 47 18.30 8.16 -2.55
N THR A 48 18.10 6.88 -2.41
CA THR A 48 18.18 5.91 -3.53
C THR A 48 16.87 5.21 -3.83
N THR A 49 15.96 5.14 -2.85
CA THR A 49 14.75 4.31 -2.98
C THR A 49 13.57 4.98 -2.28
N LEU A 50 12.42 4.99 -2.95
CA LEU A 50 11.11 5.33 -2.42
C LEU A 50 10.28 4.06 -2.22
N VAL A 51 9.70 3.87 -1.04
CA VAL A 51 8.64 2.88 -0.84
C VAL A 51 7.30 3.61 -0.99
N PHE A 52 6.56 3.26 -2.01
CA PHE A 52 5.28 3.87 -2.37
C PHE A 52 4.14 2.85 -2.21
N VAL A 53 3.10 3.20 -1.45
CA VAL A 53 1.99 2.30 -1.13
C VAL A 53 0.67 2.98 -1.45
N SER A 54 -0.04 2.47 -2.47
CA SER A 54 -1.36 2.97 -2.86
C SER A 54 -2.21 1.84 -3.44
N PRO A 55 -3.42 1.59 -2.91
CA PRO A 55 -4.06 2.16 -1.71
C PRO A 55 -3.30 1.86 -0.43
N SER A 56 -3.35 2.79 0.54
CA SER A 56 -2.53 2.75 1.75
C SER A 56 -3.15 1.91 2.87
N ASN A 57 -2.29 1.24 3.61
CA ASN A 57 -2.59 0.68 4.93
C ASN A 57 -1.77 1.45 5.97
N PRO A 58 -2.37 2.10 6.99
CA PRO A 58 -3.73 1.85 7.50
C PRO A 58 -4.78 2.88 7.08
N THR A 59 -4.44 3.92 6.31
CA THR A 59 -5.29 5.09 6.13
C THR A 59 -6.43 4.86 5.12
N GLY A 60 -6.24 3.93 4.18
CA GLY A 60 -7.14 3.72 3.05
C GLY A 60 -7.09 4.83 2.00
N ALA A 61 -6.11 5.73 2.10
CA ALA A 61 -5.88 6.77 1.10
C ALA A 61 -5.49 6.16 -0.25
N VAL A 62 -5.98 6.75 -1.32
CA VAL A 62 -5.66 6.38 -2.70
C VAL A 62 -5.11 7.61 -3.41
N TYR A 63 -3.93 7.50 -3.99
CA TYR A 63 -3.37 8.58 -4.79
C TYR A 63 -4.11 8.67 -6.13
N ALA A 64 -4.49 9.88 -6.53
CA ALA A 64 -5.09 10.14 -7.81
C ALA A 64 -4.08 9.90 -8.97
N PRO A 65 -4.54 9.63 -10.20
CA PRO A 65 -3.64 9.33 -11.32
C PRO A 65 -2.59 10.39 -11.61
N ASP A 66 -2.91 11.66 -11.43
CA ASP A 66 -2.00 12.79 -11.57
C ASP A 66 -0.99 12.89 -10.42
N GLU A 67 -1.40 12.58 -9.20
CA GLU A 67 -0.50 12.48 -8.04
C GLU A 67 0.51 11.33 -8.22
N VAL A 68 0.04 10.15 -8.65
CA VAL A 68 0.91 9.00 -8.95
C VAL A 68 1.91 9.35 -10.05
N ARG A 69 1.45 10.04 -11.11
CA ARG A 69 2.32 10.49 -12.20
C ARG A 69 3.38 11.46 -11.71
N ALA A 70 2.99 12.47 -10.95
CA ALA A 70 3.93 13.47 -10.43
C ALA A 70 5.03 12.84 -9.55
N ILE A 71 4.66 11.88 -8.69
CA ILE A 71 5.61 11.13 -7.86
C ILE A 71 6.52 10.27 -8.73
N GLY A 72 5.99 9.60 -9.74
CA GLY A 72 6.76 8.76 -10.64
C GLY A 72 7.73 9.56 -11.50
N GLU A 73 7.32 10.70 -12.05
CA GLU A 73 8.18 11.62 -12.82
C GLU A 73 9.30 12.18 -11.94
N TRP A 74 9.00 12.57 -10.70
CA TRP A 74 9.99 12.99 -9.72
C TRP A 74 11.03 11.90 -9.43
N ALA A 75 10.58 10.65 -9.22
CA ALA A 75 11.47 9.53 -8.96
C ALA A 75 12.37 9.24 -10.19
N LEU A 76 11.82 9.34 -11.41
CA LEU A 76 12.55 9.16 -12.65
C LEU A 76 13.62 10.23 -12.83
N GLU A 77 13.26 11.51 -12.62
CA GLU A 77 14.18 12.65 -12.76
C GLU A 77 15.40 12.52 -11.84
N HIS A 78 15.20 12.00 -10.63
CA HIS A 78 16.27 11.86 -9.64
C HIS A 78 16.94 10.48 -9.62
N GLY A 79 16.59 9.57 -10.53
CA GLY A 79 17.16 8.22 -10.57
C GLY A 79 16.83 7.38 -9.33
N ILE A 80 15.73 7.69 -8.64
CA ILE A 80 15.28 7.02 -7.42
C ILE A 80 14.50 5.75 -7.78
N TRP A 81 14.91 4.62 -7.24
CA TRP A 81 14.15 3.37 -7.35
C TRP A 81 12.84 3.46 -6.61
N VAL A 82 11.79 2.87 -7.16
CA VAL A 82 10.49 2.80 -6.49
C VAL A 82 10.14 1.35 -6.18
N ILE A 83 9.86 1.06 -4.91
CA ILE A 83 9.20 -0.18 -4.50
C ILE A 83 7.72 0.17 -4.32
N ALA A 84 6.90 -0.25 -5.29
CA ALA A 84 5.47 0.04 -5.30
C ALA A 84 4.67 -1.15 -4.76
N ASP A 85 4.09 -0.99 -3.57
CA ASP A 85 3.18 -1.98 -2.98
C ASP A 85 1.75 -1.67 -3.41
N GLU A 86 1.25 -2.46 -4.36
CA GLU A 86 -0.07 -2.32 -4.97
C GLU A 86 -1.03 -3.44 -4.52
N ILE A 87 -0.78 -4.05 -3.35
CA ILE A 87 -1.56 -5.21 -2.86
C ILE A 87 -3.06 -4.94 -2.70
N TYR A 88 -3.47 -3.66 -2.56
CA TYR A 88 -4.87 -3.24 -2.41
C TYR A 88 -5.46 -2.62 -3.68
N GLN A 89 -4.76 -2.66 -4.81
CA GLN A 89 -5.13 -1.96 -6.06
C GLN A 89 -6.57 -2.23 -6.52
N ASN A 90 -7.11 -3.43 -6.28
CA ASN A 90 -8.48 -3.80 -6.66
C ASN A 90 -9.51 -3.61 -5.53
N LEU A 91 -9.09 -3.13 -4.37
CA LEU A 91 -9.96 -2.81 -3.24
C LEU A 91 -10.11 -1.30 -3.13
N VAL A 92 -10.86 -0.73 -4.06
CA VAL A 92 -11.19 0.69 -4.15
C VAL A 92 -12.70 0.87 -4.25
N TYR A 93 -13.20 2.01 -3.79
CA TYR A 93 -14.62 2.29 -3.58
C TYR A 93 -15.03 3.59 -4.27
N ASP A 94 -16.34 3.83 -4.36
CA ASP A 94 -16.94 5.08 -4.82
C ASP A 94 -16.45 5.53 -6.23
N GLY A 95 -16.11 4.57 -7.10
CA GLY A 95 -15.62 4.84 -8.46
C GLY A 95 -14.18 5.32 -8.55
N VAL A 96 -13.45 5.33 -7.43
CA VAL A 96 -12.01 5.65 -7.42
C VAL A 96 -11.24 4.58 -8.19
N ARG A 97 -10.24 5.00 -8.95
CA ARG A 97 -9.32 4.14 -9.68
C ARG A 97 -7.93 4.23 -9.08
N ALA A 98 -7.42 3.13 -8.55
CA ALA A 98 -6.01 3.00 -8.23
C ALA A 98 -5.22 2.74 -9.52
N VAL A 99 -4.27 3.61 -9.82
CA VAL A 99 -3.41 3.52 -11.00
C VAL A 99 -2.04 3.00 -10.58
N SER A 100 -1.50 2.02 -11.31
CA SER A 100 -0.14 1.57 -11.11
C SER A 100 0.85 2.67 -11.50
N ILE A 101 1.95 2.79 -10.74
CA ILE A 101 2.96 3.79 -11.04
C ILE A 101 3.64 3.54 -12.41
N ILE A 102 3.74 2.29 -12.85
CA ILE A 102 4.24 1.95 -14.19
C ILE A 102 3.22 2.33 -15.28
N GLU A 103 1.93 2.21 -15.00
CA GLU A 103 0.88 2.70 -15.93
C GLU A 103 0.95 4.23 -16.07
N ALA A 104 1.15 4.93 -14.95
CA ALA A 104 1.22 6.40 -14.93
C ALA A 104 2.51 6.93 -15.59
N VAL A 105 3.64 6.24 -15.38
CA VAL A 105 4.98 6.62 -15.89
C VAL A 105 5.71 5.39 -16.43
N PRO A 106 5.44 4.95 -17.67
CA PRO A 106 6.07 3.75 -18.25
C PRO A 106 7.61 3.81 -18.32
N ALA A 107 8.18 5.00 -18.39
CA ALA A 107 9.63 5.19 -18.40
C ALA A 107 10.33 4.71 -17.09
N LEU A 108 9.59 4.55 -16.00
CA LEU A 108 10.10 4.00 -14.74
C LEU A 108 10.37 2.49 -14.77
N ALA A 109 10.00 1.75 -15.82
CA ALA A 109 10.06 0.29 -15.85
C ALA A 109 11.43 -0.30 -15.46
N GLU A 110 12.54 0.41 -15.73
CA GLU A 110 13.89 -0.04 -15.40
C GLU A 110 14.33 0.31 -13.96
N GLN A 111 13.49 0.97 -13.17
CA GLN A 111 13.80 1.35 -11.79
C GLN A 111 12.60 1.22 -10.83
N VAL A 112 11.61 0.39 -11.19
CA VAL A 112 10.47 0.05 -10.32
C VAL A 112 10.47 -1.44 -10.00
N ILE A 113 10.14 -1.75 -8.76
CA ILE A 113 9.75 -3.09 -8.32
C ILE A 113 8.30 -3.01 -7.85
N LEU A 114 7.39 -3.56 -8.65
CA LEU A 114 6.00 -3.75 -8.24
C LEU A 114 5.88 -4.95 -7.33
N VAL A 115 5.16 -4.80 -6.23
CA VAL A 115 4.84 -5.87 -5.30
C VAL A 115 3.32 -6.01 -5.23
N ASN A 116 2.83 -7.22 -5.46
CA ASN A 116 1.40 -7.52 -5.39
C ASN A 116 1.18 -8.99 -5.00
N GLY A 117 -0.07 -9.43 -4.89
CA GLY A 117 -0.39 -10.81 -4.53
C GLY A 117 -1.88 -11.09 -4.45
N VAL A 118 -2.22 -12.35 -4.24
CA VAL A 118 -3.62 -12.80 -4.15
C VAL A 118 -4.25 -12.58 -2.76
N ALA A 119 -3.46 -12.19 -1.78
CA ALA A 119 -3.87 -12.19 -0.37
C ALA A 119 -5.08 -11.29 -0.07
N LYS A 120 -5.21 -10.17 -0.76
CA LYS A 120 -6.21 -9.13 -0.44
C LYS A 120 -7.40 -9.18 -1.38
N THR A 121 -7.20 -8.96 -2.66
CA THR A 121 -8.26 -8.98 -3.68
C THR A 121 -9.06 -10.29 -3.65
N TYR A 122 -8.38 -11.42 -3.47
CA TYR A 122 -8.99 -12.75 -3.54
C TYR A 122 -9.24 -13.39 -2.17
N ALA A 123 -9.11 -12.63 -1.08
CA ALA A 123 -9.26 -13.13 0.30
C ALA A 123 -8.39 -14.38 0.62
N MET A 124 -7.22 -14.49 -0.02
CA MET A 124 -6.32 -15.65 0.05
C MET A 124 -5.12 -15.41 0.97
N THR A 125 -5.32 -14.79 2.12
CA THR A 125 -4.21 -14.45 3.04
C THR A 125 -3.43 -15.67 3.53
N GLY A 126 -4.10 -16.78 3.81
CA GLY A 126 -3.50 -18.03 4.27
C GLY A 126 -2.71 -18.79 3.19
N TRP A 127 -2.91 -18.49 1.93
CA TRP A 127 -2.24 -19.16 0.81
C TRP A 127 -0.80 -18.71 0.60
N ARG A 128 -0.42 -17.55 1.13
CA ARG A 128 0.95 -17.02 1.11
C ARG A 128 1.55 -16.91 -0.29
N VAL A 129 0.80 -16.37 -1.26
CA VAL A 129 1.25 -16.14 -2.64
C VAL A 129 1.26 -14.65 -2.96
N GLY A 130 2.42 -14.18 -3.38
CA GLY A 130 2.65 -12.84 -3.92
C GLY A 130 3.70 -12.91 -5.03
N TRP A 131 3.91 -11.81 -5.69
CA TRP A 131 4.92 -11.67 -6.76
C TRP A 131 5.55 -10.29 -6.76
N MET A 132 6.70 -10.23 -7.38
CA MET A 132 7.39 -8.99 -7.76
C MET A 132 7.53 -8.93 -9.27
N VAL A 133 7.40 -7.73 -9.83
CA VAL A 133 7.67 -7.45 -11.24
C VAL A 133 8.62 -6.26 -11.31
N GLY A 134 9.66 -6.38 -12.11
CA GLY A 134 10.67 -5.32 -12.25
C GLY A 134 11.81 -5.73 -13.17
N PRO A 135 12.91 -4.96 -13.24
CA PRO A 135 14.06 -5.25 -14.07
C PRO A 135 14.64 -6.64 -13.79
N ALA A 136 14.97 -7.38 -14.85
CA ALA A 136 15.43 -8.77 -14.77
C ALA A 136 16.57 -8.98 -13.76
N ARG A 137 17.52 -8.04 -13.68
CA ARG A 137 18.64 -8.10 -12.72
C ARG A 137 18.16 -8.08 -11.27
N ALA A 138 17.22 -7.18 -10.94
CA ALA A 138 16.67 -7.07 -9.58
C ALA A 138 15.87 -8.33 -9.21
N ILE A 139 15.04 -8.82 -10.14
CA ILE A 139 14.24 -10.03 -9.91
C ILE A 139 15.11 -11.26 -9.76
N THR A 140 16.21 -11.40 -10.54
CA THR A 140 17.15 -12.51 -10.38
C THR A 140 17.80 -12.50 -9.00
N LEU A 141 18.25 -11.34 -8.49
CA LEU A 141 18.82 -11.22 -7.16
C LEU A 141 17.80 -11.56 -6.07
N ALA A 142 16.56 -11.10 -6.21
CA ALA A 142 15.48 -11.41 -5.27
C ALA A 142 15.13 -12.91 -5.27
N ALA A 143 15.08 -13.54 -6.44
CA ALA A 143 14.85 -14.98 -6.57
C ALA A 143 15.97 -15.81 -5.92
N ASN A 144 17.23 -15.40 -6.09
CA ASN A 144 18.37 -16.03 -5.41
C ASN A 144 18.25 -15.92 -3.89
N LEU A 145 17.95 -14.72 -3.39
CA LEU A 145 17.74 -14.51 -1.96
C LEU A 145 16.58 -15.37 -1.42
N GLN A 146 15.44 -15.39 -2.12
CA GLN A 146 14.28 -16.19 -1.75
C GLN A 146 14.63 -17.69 -1.69
N SER A 147 15.44 -18.20 -2.63
CA SER A 147 15.81 -19.62 -2.67
C SER A 147 16.55 -20.07 -1.40
N HIS A 148 17.31 -19.15 -0.77
CA HIS A 148 18.01 -19.40 0.47
C HIS A 148 17.18 -19.14 1.74
N LEU A 149 16.22 -18.23 1.68
CA LEU A 149 15.40 -17.85 2.85
C LEU A 149 14.20 -18.76 3.04
N SER A 150 13.44 -19.05 1.99
CA SER A 150 12.16 -19.74 2.09
C SER A 150 11.90 -20.75 0.96
N SER A 151 12.87 -20.97 0.09
CA SER A 151 12.69 -21.77 -1.13
C SER A 151 11.57 -21.21 -2.03
N ASN A 152 10.84 -22.04 -2.74
CA ASN A 152 9.75 -21.63 -3.61
C ASN A 152 8.42 -21.60 -2.86
N VAL A 153 7.45 -20.86 -3.41
CA VAL A 153 6.07 -20.85 -2.95
C VAL A 153 5.45 -22.25 -3.17
N ASN A 154 4.61 -22.68 -2.22
CA ASN A 154 3.91 -23.96 -2.28
C ASN A 154 3.18 -24.15 -3.63
N ASN A 155 3.37 -25.29 -4.28
CA ASN A 155 2.83 -25.59 -5.61
C ASN A 155 1.30 -25.57 -5.66
N VAL A 156 0.63 -26.08 -4.62
CA VAL A 156 -0.85 -26.06 -4.55
C VAL A 156 -1.33 -24.61 -4.44
N ALA A 157 -0.64 -23.81 -3.62
CA ALA A 157 -0.95 -22.39 -3.47
C ALA A 157 -0.76 -21.61 -4.79
N GLN A 158 0.28 -21.91 -5.58
CA GLN A 158 0.47 -21.31 -6.89
C GLN A 158 -0.66 -21.66 -7.86
N ARG A 159 -1.15 -22.93 -7.85
CA ARG A 159 -2.29 -23.35 -8.67
C ARG A 159 -3.57 -22.63 -8.25
N GLY A 160 -3.80 -22.47 -6.94
CA GLY A 160 -4.91 -21.69 -6.42
C GLY A 160 -4.84 -20.22 -6.84
N ALA A 161 -3.66 -19.61 -6.76
CA ALA A 161 -3.43 -18.25 -7.23
C ALA A 161 -3.67 -18.10 -8.74
N LEU A 162 -3.19 -19.04 -9.54
CA LEU A 162 -3.43 -19.06 -10.99
C LEU A 162 -4.94 -19.12 -11.28
N ALA A 163 -5.68 -19.99 -10.62
CA ALA A 163 -7.13 -20.10 -10.79
C ALA A 163 -7.84 -18.79 -10.41
N ALA A 164 -7.43 -18.14 -9.32
CA ALA A 164 -7.99 -16.84 -8.90
C ALA A 164 -7.73 -15.74 -9.92
N LEU A 165 -6.53 -15.69 -10.49
CA LEU A 165 -6.12 -14.65 -11.45
C LEU A 165 -6.75 -14.83 -12.84
N THR A 166 -6.96 -16.07 -13.27
CA THR A 166 -7.43 -16.39 -14.63
C THR A 166 -8.92 -16.80 -14.70
N GLY A 167 -9.53 -17.03 -13.55
CA GLY A 167 -10.94 -17.40 -13.43
C GLY A 167 -11.88 -16.21 -13.41
N SER A 168 -13.15 -16.50 -13.08
CA SER A 168 -14.18 -15.47 -12.86
C SER A 168 -13.74 -14.48 -11.76
N GLN A 169 -13.99 -13.21 -11.98
CA GLN A 169 -13.72 -12.16 -10.99
C GLN A 169 -14.94 -11.81 -10.13
N VAL A 170 -16.06 -12.45 -10.35
CA VAL A 170 -17.35 -12.17 -9.66
C VAL A 170 -17.21 -12.29 -8.14
N GLU A 171 -16.45 -13.29 -7.66
CA GLU A 171 -16.22 -13.49 -6.24
C GLU A 171 -15.37 -12.36 -5.65
N ALA A 172 -14.34 -11.93 -6.36
CA ALA A 172 -13.47 -10.81 -5.94
C ALA A 172 -14.25 -9.48 -5.90
N GLU A 173 -15.12 -9.25 -6.87
CA GLU A 173 -16.05 -8.11 -6.87
C GLU A 173 -17.03 -8.20 -5.69
N GLY A 174 -17.56 -9.38 -5.41
CA GLY A 174 -18.43 -9.62 -4.26
C GLY A 174 -17.74 -9.36 -2.92
N PHE A 175 -16.45 -9.69 -2.79
CA PHE A 175 -15.65 -9.34 -1.60
C PHE A 175 -15.47 -7.83 -1.46
N ARG A 176 -15.14 -7.13 -2.56
CA ARG A 176 -15.04 -5.66 -2.56
C ARG A 176 -16.35 -5.03 -2.11
N ASP A 177 -17.48 -5.46 -2.64
CA ASP A 177 -18.80 -4.94 -2.28
C ASP A 177 -19.16 -5.23 -0.81
N ALA A 178 -18.75 -6.39 -0.29
CA ALA A 178 -18.89 -6.71 1.13
C ALA A 178 -18.03 -5.80 2.02
N PHE A 179 -16.80 -5.48 1.59
CA PHE A 179 -15.94 -4.53 2.28
C PHE A 179 -16.50 -3.11 2.22
N ASP A 180 -17.09 -2.68 1.11
CA ASP A 180 -17.73 -1.36 1.02
C ASP A 180 -18.91 -1.22 1.98
N ARG A 181 -19.79 -2.23 2.06
CA ARG A 181 -20.88 -2.23 3.06
C ARG A 181 -20.35 -2.13 4.49
N ARG A 182 -19.28 -2.86 4.83
CA ARG A 182 -18.67 -2.81 6.16
C ARG A 182 -17.98 -1.47 6.41
N ARG A 183 -17.32 -0.90 5.41
CA ARG A 183 -16.72 0.43 5.44
C ARG A 183 -17.73 1.49 5.80
N ARG A 184 -18.87 1.52 5.10
CA ARG A 184 -19.97 2.47 5.35
C ARG A 184 -20.55 2.31 6.75
N LEU A 185 -20.75 1.07 7.18
CA LEU A 185 -21.27 0.77 8.52
C LEU A 185 -20.33 1.28 9.61
N ILE A 186 -19.05 0.92 9.56
CA ILE A 186 -18.09 1.29 10.62
C ILE A 186 -17.87 2.81 10.67
N ILE A 187 -17.85 3.49 9.54
CA ILE A 187 -17.77 4.96 9.48
C ILE A 187 -18.99 5.58 10.17
N ALA A 188 -20.19 5.09 9.84
CA ALA A 188 -21.43 5.59 10.43
C ALA A 188 -21.47 5.37 11.96
N GLU A 189 -21.00 4.24 12.45
CA GLU A 189 -20.97 3.95 13.89
C GLU A 189 -19.89 4.76 14.62
N LEU A 190 -18.68 4.85 14.11
CA LEU A 190 -17.61 5.61 14.73
C LEU A 190 -17.90 7.12 14.75
N SER A 191 -18.56 7.64 13.71
CA SER A 191 -18.95 9.06 13.64
C SER A 191 -20.00 9.49 14.68
N LYS A 192 -20.66 8.53 15.33
CA LYS A 192 -21.57 8.82 16.45
C LYS A 192 -20.85 9.12 17.76
N ILE A 193 -19.55 8.79 17.83
CA ILE A 193 -18.76 8.95 19.06
C ILE A 193 -18.26 10.38 19.16
N PRO A 194 -18.69 11.16 20.16
CA PRO A 194 -18.25 12.54 20.32
C PRO A 194 -16.72 12.64 20.52
N GLY A 195 -16.06 13.44 19.66
CA GLY A 195 -14.61 13.63 19.72
C GLY A 195 -13.80 12.62 18.89
N VAL A 196 -14.47 11.73 18.14
CA VAL A 196 -13.84 10.88 17.12
C VAL A 196 -14.10 11.51 15.75
N THR A 197 -13.04 11.64 14.95
CA THR A 197 -13.15 12.07 13.54
C THR A 197 -12.77 10.91 12.65
N VAL A 198 -13.61 10.60 11.68
CA VAL A 198 -13.44 9.43 10.81
C VAL A 198 -13.31 9.90 9.35
N PRO A 199 -12.10 9.91 8.77
CA PRO A 199 -11.94 10.09 7.34
C PRO A 199 -12.59 8.95 6.58
N THR A 200 -13.15 9.23 5.40
CA THR A 200 -13.69 8.19 4.52
C THR A 200 -12.56 7.59 3.71
N PRO A 201 -12.15 6.33 3.95
CA PRO A 201 -11.11 5.70 3.14
C PRO A 201 -11.65 5.36 1.75
N GLU A 202 -10.85 5.61 0.73
CA GLU A 202 -11.18 5.33 -0.67
C GLU A 202 -10.74 3.95 -1.11
N GLY A 203 -9.83 3.31 -0.34
CA GLY A 203 -9.31 1.99 -0.66
C GLY A 203 -8.95 1.13 0.55
N ALA A 204 -8.41 -0.04 0.27
CA ALA A 204 -8.09 -1.09 1.24
C ALA A 204 -9.32 -1.54 2.06
N PHE A 205 -9.15 -2.01 3.29
CA PHE A 205 -10.25 -2.41 4.18
C PHE A 205 -10.03 -1.93 5.62
N TYR A 206 -9.42 -0.76 5.75
CA TYR A 206 -9.13 -0.13 7.04
C TYR A 206 -9.94 1.15 7.18
N VAL A 207 -10.23 1.50 8.43
CA VAL A 207 -10.69 2.82 8.83
C VAL A 207 -9.70 3.36 9.84
N TYR A 208 -9.24 4.59 9.65
CA TYR A 208 -8.19 5.21 10.46
C TYR A 208 -8.74 6.48 11.15
N PRO A 209 -9.50 6.30 12.26
CA PRO A 209 -10.11 7.41 12.96
C PRO A 209 -9.10 8.18 13.81
N SER A 210 -9.27 9.49 13.89
CA SER A 210 -8.63 10.29 14.92
C SER A 210 -9.43 10.23 16.22
N VAL A 211 -8.76 9.82 17.28
CA VAL A 211 -9.29 9.75 18.65
C VAL A 211 -8.80 10.90 19.54
N ALA A 212 -8.18 11.93 18.95
CA ALA A 212 -7.60 13.05 19.69
C ALA A 212 -8.60 13.74 20.63
N GLY A 213 -9.87 13.85 20.20
CA GLY A 213 -10.92 14.47 21.00
C GLY A 213 -11.45 13.64 22.18
N VAL A 214 -10.99 12.39 22.37
CA VAL A 214 -11.37 11.53 23.50
C VAL A 214 -10.20 11.18 24.43
N ILE A 215 -8.97 11.56 24.05
CA ILE A 215 -7.80 11.33 24.91
C ILE A 215 -7.95 12.08 26.23
N GLY A 216 -7.72 11.38 27.34
CA GLY A 216 -7.85 11.92 28.69
C GLY A 216 -9.27 12.02 29.24
N LYS A 217 -10.28 11.59 28.48
CA LYS A 217 -11.66 11.50 28.98
C LYS A 217 -11.91 10.14 29.67
N THR A 218 -12.65 10.19 30.77
CA THR A 218 -13.10 8.97 31.46
C THR A 218 -14.37 8.46 30.77
N THR A 219 -14.42 7.17 30.46
CA THR A 219 -15.66 6.53 30.02
C THR A 219 -16.58 6.34 31.22
N PRO A 220 -17.89 6.61 31.10
CA PRO A 220 -18.85 6.15 32.12
C PRO A 220 -18.73 4.63 32.22
N GLY A 221 -18.54 4.15 33.45
CA GLY A 221 -18.50 2.70 33.75
C GLY A 221 -19.84 2.03 33.55
#